data_9a4d7b2972b1520889ac3b5f4ed88b73
#
_entry.id   9a4d7b2972b1520889ac3b5f4ed88b73
#
_cell.length_a   1.000
_cell.length_b   1.000
_cell.length_c   1.000
_cell.angle_alpha   90.00
_cell.angle_beta   90.00
_cell.angle_gamma   90.00
#
_symmetry.space_group_name_H-M   'P 1'
#
loop_
_entity.id
_entity.type
_entity.pdbx_description
1 polymer ?
#
loop_
_entity_poly.entity_id
_entity_poly.type
_entity_poly.pdbx_seq_one_letter_code
_entity_poly.pdbx_strand_id
1 'polypeptide(L)'
;GVANMDEALLEIYRKQRPGEQPTRDLAQSLLDSSFFRAKRYDLAKVGRYKVNRKLGLGGDHDGTMVLTEEDIATTLEYLVRLHAGETTMTSPTGAVIPVEVDDIDHFGNRRLRTVGELIQNQVRVGLSRMERVVRERMTTQDAESITPTSLINVRPVSAAIREFFGTSQLSQFMDQNNSLSGLTHKRRLSALGPGGLSRERAGIEVRDVHPSHYGRMCPIETPEGPNIGLIGSLSSYAQVNPFGFIETPYRKVVDGKLTDQIDYLTADEEDRHVVTQANTPFDKDGNITEERVVVRMKGGDIEVVNATDIDYMDISPRQMVSVATAMIPFLEHDDANRALMGANMQRQAVPLVRSEAPYVGTGMELRAAYDAGDLVISKKSGVVENLSADFITVMGDDGIRDTYILRKFQRTNQGTCYNQKPLVDIGDRVEAGQVIADGPGTDNGEMALGRNLLVAFMPWEGHNYEDAIILNQRLVEEDILTSIHIEEHEIDARDTKLGAEEITREIPNVSEDVLKDLDDRGIVRIGADV
;
A
#
# COMPACT_ATOMS: atom_id res chain seq x y z
N GLY A 1 -11.44 -29.48 -40.01
CA GLY A 1 -11.60 -28.09 -40.47
C GLY A 1 -13.05 -27.81 -40.81
N VAL A 2 -13.48 -26.60 -40.64
CA VAL A 2 -14.82 -26.10 -41.00
C VAL A 2 -14.73 -25.39 -42.37
N ALA A 3 -15.75 -25.54 -43.18
CA ALA A 3 -15.72 -25.05 -44.56
C ALA A 3 -16.26 -23.62 -44.70
N ASN A 4 -17.09 -23.16 -43.76
CA ASN A 4 -17.72 -21.86 -43.81
C ASN A 4 -17.94 -21.26 -42.40
N MET A 5 -18.32 -19.98 -42.35
CA MET A 5 -18.53 -19.21 -41.12
C MET A 5 -19.63 -19.83 -40.23
N ASP A 6 -20.71 -20.33 -40.84
CA ASP A 6 -21.82 -20.88 -40.09
C ASP A 6 -21.45 -22.20 -39.39
N GLU A 7 -20.65 -23.06 -40.04
CA GLU A 7 -20.10 -24.26 -39.42
C GLU A 7 -19.13 -23.91 -38.28
N ALA A 8 -18.32 -22.88 -38.47
CA ALA A 8 -17.40 -22.44 -37.42
C ALA A 8 -18.15 -21.93 -36.16
N LEU A 9 -19.20 -21.16 -36.34
CA LEU A 9 -20.05 -20.69 -35.25
C LEU A 9 -20.72 -21.85 -34.50
N LEU A 10 -21.26 -22.84 -35.24
CA LEU A 10 -21.88 -24.01 -34.65
C LEU A 10 -20.87 -24.88 -33.89
N GLU A 11 -19.66 -25.01 -34.41
CA GLU A 11 -18.61 -25.82 -33.76
C GLU A 11 -18.12 -25.12 -32.47
N ILE A 12 -17.93 -23.78 -32.47
CA ILE A 12 -17.60 -23.02 -31.28
C ILE A 12 -18.71 -23.17 -30.22
N TYR A 13 -19.97 -23.08 -30.63
CA TYR A 13 -21.10 -23.26 -29.72
C TYR A 13 -21.10 -24.67 -29.08
N ARG A 14 -20.91 -25.73 -29.86
CA ARG A 14 -20.82 -27.11 -29.36
C ARG A 14 -19.71 -27.30 -28.34
N LYS A 15 -18.55 -26.66 -28.58
CA LYS A 15 -17.42 -26.72 -27.66
C LYS A 15 -17.69 -26.00 -26.33
N GLN A 16 -18.39 -24.87 -26.36
CA GLN A 16 -18.71 -24.11 -25.17
C GLN A 16 -19.92 -24.64 -24.40
N ARG A 17 -20.90 -25.26 -25.09
CA ARG A 17 -22.11 -25.81 -24.49
C ARG A 17 -22.38 -27.23 -24.99
N PRO A 18 -21.63 -28.22 -24.48
CA PRO A 18 -21.84 -29.60 -24.86
C PRO A 18 -23.23 -30.06 -24.39
N GLY A 19 -24.00 -30.69 -25.31
CA GLY A 19 -25.34 -31.22 -25.02
C GLY A 19 -26.52 -30.34 -25.46
N GLU A 20 -26.30 -29.09 -25.86
CA GLU A 20 -27.33 -28.25 -26.45
C GLU A 20 -27.31 -28.38 -27.98
N GLN A 21 -28.50 -28.29 -28.62
CA GLN A 21 -28.57 -28.27 -30.10
C GLN A 21 -28.24 -26.84 -30.59
N PRO A 22 -27.15 -26.67 -31.36
CA PRO A 22 -26.76 -25.38 -31.84
C PRO A 22 -27.65 -24.89 -32.98
N THR A 23 -28.13 -23.66 -32.89
CA THR A 23 -28.67 -22.90 -34.04
C THR A 23 -27.75 -21.72 -34.33
N ARG A 24 -27.73 -21.28 -35.61
CA ARG A 24 -26.89 -20.15 -36.02
C ARG A 24 -27.10 -18.90 -35.14
N ASP A 25 -28.37 -18.55 -34.91
CA ASP A 25 -28.71 -17.33 -34.15
C ASP A 25 -28.30 -17.42 -32.68
N LEU A 26 -28.43 -18.61 -32.07
CA LEU A 26 -27.95 -18.82 -30.70
C LEU A 26 -26.42 -18.77 -30.61
N ALA A 27 -25.72 -19.33 -31.58
CA ALA A 27 -24.27 -19.33 -31.63
C ALA A 27 -23.73 -17.90 -31.83
N GLN A 28 -24.32 -17.12 -32.75
CA GLN A 28 -23.99 -15.73 -32.97
C GLN A 28 -24.27 -14.88 -31.71
N SER A 29 -25.46 -15.03 -31.13
CA SER A 29 -25.85 -14.33 -29.92
C SER A 29 -24.93 -14.64 -28.72
N LEU A 30 -24.44 -15.89 -28.61
CA LEU A 30 -23.48 -16.29 -27.57
C LEU A 30 -22.15 -15.58 -27.75
N LEU A 31 -21.59 -15.57 -28.97
CA LEU A 31 -20.35 -14.88 -29.29
C LEU A 31 -20.46 -13.37 -29.08
N ASP A 32 -21.50 -12.75 -29.62
CA ASP A 32 -21.75 -11.31 -29.45
C ASP A 32 -21.84 -10.93 -27.97
N SER A 33 -22.56 -11.74 -27.18
CA SER A 33 -22.72 -11.47 -25.75
C SER A 33 -21.44 -11.68 -24.94
N SER A 34 -20.58 -12.57 -25.42
CA SER A 34 -19.33 -12.93 -24.70
C SER A 34 -18.22 -11.90 -24.92
N PHE A 35 -18.15 -11.24 -26.07
CA PHE A 35 -17.00 -10.42 -26.44
C PHE A 35 -17.34 -9.01 -26.96
N PHE A 36 -18.48 -8.82 -27.62
CA PHE A 36 -18.78 -7.59 -28.38
C PHE A 36 -19.86 -6.68 -27.75
N ARG A 37 -20.61 -7.17 -26.76
CA ARG A 37 -21.67 -6.37 -26.12
C ARG A 37 -21.16 -5.68 -24.85
N ALA A 38 -21.11 -4.35 -24.88
CA ALA A 38 -20.68 -3.51 -23.74
C ALA A 38 -21.46 -3.73 -22.43
N LYS A 39 -22.71 -4.25 -22.49
CA LYS A 39 -23.50 -4.58 -21.29
C LYS A 39 -23.01 -5.85 -20.56
N ARG A 40 -22.23 -6.72 -21.22
CA ARG A 40 -21.79 -8.01 -20.68
C ARG A 40 -20.29 -8.18 -20.63
N TYR A 41 -19.56 -7.48 -21.48
CA TYR A 41 -18.12 -7.54 -21.58
C TYR A 41 -17.52 -6.13 -21.55
N ASP A 42 -16.52 -5.94 -20.72
CA ASP A 42 -15.81 -4.68 -20.56
C ASP A 42 -14.34 -4.97 -20.22
N LEU A 43 -13.44 -4.60 -21.11
CA LEU A 43 -11.99 -4.67 -20.90
C LEU A 43 -11.51 -3.71 -19.82
N ALA A 44 -12.32 -2.70 -19.50
CA ALA A 44 -11.92 -1.50 -18.80
C ALA A 44 -10.73 -0.79 -19.48
N LYS A 45 -10.37 0.40 -19.00
CA LYS A 45 -9.23 1.16 -19.55
C LYS A 45 -7.92 0.39 -19.51
N VAL A 46 -7.70 -0.36 -18.43
CA VAL A 46 -6.48 -1.16 -18.22
C VAL A 46 -6.36 -2.29 -19.25
N GLY A 47 -7.44 -3.05 -19.46
CA GLY A 47 -7.45 -4.14 -20.43
C GLY A 47 -7.19 -3.63 -21.84
N ARG A 48 -7.86 -2.54 -22.25
CA ARG A 48 -7.65 -1.92 -23.56
C ARG A 48 -6.20 -1.42 -23.72
N TYR A 49 -5.65 -0.74 -22.72
CA TYR A 49 -4.26 -0.29 -22.71
C TYR A 49 -3.29 -1.46 -22.93
N LYS A 50 -3.47 -2.58 -22.20
CA LYS A 50 -2.60 -3.76 -22.31
C LYS A 50 -2.72 -4.46 -23.66
N VAL A 51 -3.94 -4.63 -24.19
CA VAL A 51 -4.17 -5.22 -25.52
C VAL A 51 -3.52 -4.38 -26.60
N ASN A 52 -3.76 -3.09 -26.61
CA ASN A 52 -3.18 -2.17 -27.60
C ASN A 52 -1.65 -2.19 -27.57
N ARG A 53 -1.08 -2.17 -26.36
CA ARG A 53 0.38 -2.19 -26.19
C ARG A 53 1.02 -3.52 -26.60
N LYS A 54 0.41 -4.66 -26.23
CA LYS A 54 0.92 -6.00 -26.55
C LYS A 54 0.84 -6.31 -28.04
N LEU A 55 -0.24 -5.93 -28.69
CA LEU A 55 -0.50 -6.22 -30.10
C LEU A 55 -0.08 -5.09 -31.04
N GLY A 56 0.45 -3.98 -30.50
CA GLY A 56 0.82 -2.80 -31.30
C GLY A 56 -0.38 -2.13 -31.98
N LEU A 57 -1.57 -2.23 -31.37
CA LEU A 57 -2.78 -1.56 -31.78
C LEU A 57 -2.86 -0.20 -31.13
N GLY A 58 -3.32 0.83 -31.82
CA GLY A 58 -3.43 2.19 -31.28
C GLY A 58 -4.42 3.02 -32.08
N GLY A 59 -4.63 4.27 -31.66
CA GLY A 59 -5.49 5.22 -32.36
C GLY A 59 -6.98 4.90 -32.19
N ASP A 60 -7.65 4.43 -33.22
CA ASP A 60 -9.12 4.22 -33.21
C ASP A 60 -9.61 3.21 -32.17
N HIS A 61 -8.74 2.36 -31.65
CA HIS A 61 -9.08 1.35 -30.63
C HIS A 61 -9.08 1.89 -29.19
N ASP A 62 -8.46 3.03 -28.91
CA ASP A 62 -8.27 3.55 -27.54
C ASP A 62 -9.60 3.87 -26.81
N GLY A 63 -10.67 4.18 -27.54
CA GLY A 63 -11.99 4.45 -26.98
C GLY A 63 -12.91 3.23 -26.82
N THR A 64 -12.52 2.06 -27.35
CA THR A 64 -13.38 0.88 -27.40
C THR A 64 -13.11 -0.06 -26.24
N MET A 65 -14.10 -0.23 -25.34
CA MET A 65 -13.97 -1.08 -24.14
C MET A 65 -14.42 -2.55 -24.35
N VAL A 66 -14.84 -2.89 -25.54
CA VAL A 66 -15.15 -4.27 -25.96
C VAL A 66 -14.09 -4.77 -26.93
N LEU A 67 -13.97 -6.07 -27.10
CA LEU A 67 -13.08 -6.64 -28.11
C LEU A 67 -13.61 -6.31 -29.51
N THR A 68 -12.69 -6.15 -30.45
CA THR A 68 -12.97 -6.02 -31.89
C THR A 68 -12.58 -7.30 -32.62
N GLU A 69 -13.04 -7.48 -33.83
CA GLU A 69 -12.63 -8.60 -34.68
C GLU A 69 -11.12 -8.57 -34.96
N GLU A 70 -10.55 -7.36 -35.09
CA GLU A 70 -9.12 -7.15 -35.29
C GLU A 70 -8.29 -7.53 -34.06
N ASP A 71 -8.75 -7.23 -32.82
CA ASP A 71 -8.11 -7.69 -31.60
C ASP A 71 -7.99 -9.22 -31.57
N ILE A 72 -9.07 -9.93 -31.94
CA ILE A 72 -9.08 -11.39 -31.93
C ILE A 72 -8.18 -11.95 -33.02
N ALA A 73 -8.24 -11.40 -34.25
CA ALA A 73 -7.44 -11.86 -35.36
C ALA A 73 -5.95 -11.68 -35.08
N THR A 74 -5.55 -10.49 -34.58
CA THR A 74 -4.16 -10.19 -34.23
C THR A 74 -3.66 -11.05 -33.06
N THR A 75 -4.52 -11.31 -32.07
CA THR A 75 -4.17 -12.22 -30.97
C THR A 75 -3.92 -13.65 -31.46
N LEU A 76 -4.74 -14.15 -32.38
CA LEU A 76 -4.56 -15.48 -32.98
C LEU A 76 -3.27 -15.52 -33.81
N GLU A 77 -2.98 -14.48 -34.60
CA GLU A 77 -1.73 -14.37 -35.35
C GLU A 77 -0.53 -14.41 -34.41
N TYR A 78 -0.56 -13.60 -33.31
CA TYR A 78 0.48 -13.59 -32.29
C TYR A 78 0.73 -15.00 -31.71
N LEU A 79 -0.32 -15.71 -31.34
CA LEU A 79 -0.22 -17.07 -30.78
C LEU A 79 0.35 -18.08 -31.78
N VAL A 80 -0.03 -18.00 -33.06
CA VAL A 80 0.49 -18.87 -34.12
C VAL A 80 1.96 -18.63 -34.33
N ARG A 81 2.39 -17.37 -34.40
CA ARG A 81 3.81 -16.98 -34.56
C ARG A 81 4.64 -17.38 -33.35
N LEU A 82 4.10 -17.21 -32.13
CA LEU A 82 4.72 -17.68 -30.90
C LEU A 82 4.95 -19.19 -30.92
N HIS A 83 3.94 -19.96 -31.37
CA HIS A 83 4.05 -21.41 -31.51
C HIS A 83 5.05 -21.83 -32.59
N ALA A 84 5.19 -21.04 -33.64
CA ALA A 84 6.18 -21.25 -34.70
C ALA A 84 7.62 -20.89 -34.29
N GLY A 85 7.80 -20.25 -33.12
CA GLY A 85 9.11 -19.81 -32.62
C GLY A 85 9.61 -18.52 -33.27
N GLU A 86 8.72 -17.74 -33.88
CA GLU A 86 9.06 -16.41 -34.41
C GLU A 86 9.26 -15.44 -33.25
N THR A 87 10.21 -14.52 -33.38
CA THR A 87 10.57 -13.55 -32.32
C THR A 87 9.96 -12.17 -32.53
N THR A 88 9.44 -11.89 -33.73
CA THR A 88 8.86 -10.59 -34.06
C THR A 88 7.64 -10.75 -34.97
N MET A 89 6.69 -9.84 -34.87
CA MET A 89 5.60 -9.70 -35.83
C MET A 89 5.34 -8.24 -36.16
N THR A 90 4.77 -8.00 -37.34
CA THR A 90 4.32 -6.66 -37.73
C THR A 90 2.85 -6.53 -37.39
N SER A 91 2.51 -5.52 -36.58
CA SER A 91 1.13 -5.24 -36.21
C SER A 91 0.32 -4.68 -37.39
N PRO A 92 -1.01 -4.66 -37.32
CA PRO A 92 -1.85 -4.00 -38.33
C PRO A 92 -1.52 -2.51 -38.54
N THR A 93 -0.99 -1.84 -37.53
CA THR A 93 -0.53 -0.43 -37.61
C THR A 93 0.85 -0.25 -38.26
N GLY A 94 1.52 -1.36 -38.62
CA GLY A 94 2.89 -1.33 -39.19
C GLY A 94 4.01 -1.32 -38.16
N ALA A 95 3.70 -1.34 -36.86
CA ALA A 95 4.72 -1.42 -35.81
C ALA A 95 5.30 -2.85 -35.71
N VAL A 96 6.59 -2.97 -35.56
CA VAL A 96 7.25 -4.26 -35.26
C VAL A 96 7.22 -4.48 -33.75
N ILE A 97 6.55 -5.56 -33.32
CA ILE A 97 6.42 -5.93 -31.93
C ILE A 97 7.13 -7.26 -31.65
N PRO A 98 7.71 -7.44 -30.44
CA PRO A 98 8.30 -8.69 -30.04
C PRO A 98 7.22 -9.76 -29.79
N VAL A 99 7.52 -11.00 -30.18
CA VAL A 99 6.70 -12.18 -29.93
C VAL A 99 7.41 -13.03 -28.90
N GLU A 100 6.94 -12.99 -27.67
CA GLU A 100 7.56 -13.68 -26.54
C GLU A 100 6.51 -14.17 -25.55
N VAL A 101 6.86 -15.19 -24.78
CA VAL A 101 6.02 -15.69 -23.68
C VAL A 101 6.01 -14.64 -22.57
N ASP A 102 4.82 -14.32 -22.07
CA ASP A 102 4.69 -13.38 -20.97
C ASP A 102 5.20 -13.97 -19.66
N ASP A 103 5.99 -13.20 -18.94
CA ASP A 103 6.33 -13.47 -17.55
C ASP A 103 5.20 -12.96 -16.64
N ILE A 104 4.52 -13.89 -15.95
CA ILE A 104 3.38 -13.58 -15.08
C ILE A 104 3.78 -12.87 -13.78
N ASP A 105 5.05 -13.00 -13.37
CA ASP A 105 5.55 -12.39 -12.13
C ASP A 105 6.16 -11.00 -12.37
N HIS A 106 6.32 -10.60 -13.63
CA HIS A 106 6.80 -9.29 -14.02
C HIS A 106 5.80 -8.18 -13.65
N PHE A 107 6.25 -7.06 -13.02
CA PHE A 107 5.37 -5.94 -12.64
C PHE A 107 4.73 -5.20 -13.82
N GLY A 108 5.20 -5.40 -15.03
CA GLY A 108 4.49 -5.01 -16.24
C GLY A 108 3.17 -5.78 -16.45
N ASN A 109 3.01 -6.96 -15.86
CA ASN A 109 1.84 -7.82 -15.94
C ASN A 109 1.08 -7.95 -14.61
N ARG A 110 1.67 -7.51 -13.50
CA ARG A 110 1.06 -7.48 -12.16
C ARG A 110 0.72 -6.04 -11.81
N ARG A 111 -0.55 -5.73 -11.70
CA ARG A 111 -1.02 -4.41 -11.29
C ARG A 111 -1.58 -4.41 -9.88
N LEU A 112 -1.63 -3.24 -9.26
CA LEU A 112 -2.28 -3.02 -7.99
C LEU A 112 -3.74 -2.60 -8.18
N ARG A 113 -4.59 -3.05 -7.27
CA ARG A 113 -5.91 -2.49 -7.04
C ARG A 113 -5.84 -1.61 -5.80
N THR A 114 -5.95 -0.31 -6.00
CA THR A 114 -5.95 0.66 -4.91
C THR A 114 -7.28 0.63 -4.14
N VAL A 115 -7.31 1.27 -2.97
CA VAL A 115 -8.51 1.36 -2.13
C VAL A 115 -9.70 1.93 -2.91
N GLY A 116 -9.47 2.95 -3.74
CA GLY A 116 -10.52 3.55 -4.57
C GLY A 116 -11.18 2.55 -5.53
N GLU A 117 -10.39 1.70 -6.19
CA GLU A 117 -10.92 0.65 -7.09
C GLU A 117 -11.70 -0.41 -6.31
N LEU A 118 -11.20 -0.82 -5.14
CA LEU A 118 -11.88 -1.81 -4.30
C LEU A 118 -13.26 -1.31 -3.83
N ILE A 119 -13.33 -0.06 -3.36
CA ILE A 119 -14.59 0.57 -2.95
C ILE A 119 -15.52 0.76 -4.14
N GLN A 120 -15.01 1.23 -5.29
CA GLN A 120 -15.79 1.39 -6.51
C GLN A 120 -16.47 0.07 -6.92
N ASN A 121 -15.77 -1.04 -6.83
CA ASN A 121 -16.34 -2.36 -7.13
C ASN A 121 -17.48 -2.72 -6.18
N GLN A 122 -17.38 -2.40 -4.89
CA GLN A 122 -18.46 -2.65 -3.92
C GLN A 122 -19.67 -1.74 -4.16
N VAL A 123 -19.45 -0.47 -4.49
CA VAL A 123 -20.52 0.45 -4.89
C VAL A 123 -21.23 -0.08 -6.14
N ARG A 124 -20.48 -0.53 -7.14
CA ARG A 124 -21.04 -1.13 -8.37
C ARG A 124 -21.92 -2.35 -8.07
N VAL A 125 -21.47 -3.25 -7.19
CA VAL A 125 -22.25 -4.42 -6.74
C VAL A 125 -23.53 -3.96 -6.04
N GLY A 126 -23.43 -3.00 -5.13
CA GLY A 126 -24.57 -2.43 -4.42
C GLY A 126 -25.60 -1.78 -5.36
N LEU A 127 -25.13 -1.00 -6.34
CA LEU A 127 -25.98 -0.35 -7.35
C LEU A 127 -26.65 -1.39 -8.26
N SER A 128 -25.96 -2.44 -8.68
CA SER A 128 -26.54 -3.52 -9.48
C SER A 128 -27.64 -4.28 -8.73
N ARG A 129 -27.44 -4.51 -7.42
CA ARG A 129 -28.48 -5.10 -6.56
C ARG A 129 -29.68 -4.15 -6.44
N MET A 130 -29.44 -2.87 -6.27
CA MET A 130 -30.49 -1.84 -6.20
C MET A 130 -31.27 -1.74 -7.52
N GLU A 131 -30.58 -1.71 -8.67
CA GLU A 131 -31.22 -1.69 -10.00
C GLU A 131 -32.16 -2.87 -10.18
N ARG A 132 -31.74 -4.08 -9.79
CA ARG A 132 -32.59 -5.27 -9.87
C ARG A 132 -33.86 -5.12 -9.04
N VAL A 133 -33.78 -4.62 -7.80
CA VAL A 133 -34.93 -4.38 -6.92
C VAL A 133 -35.83 -3.28 -7.50
N VAL A 134 -35.28 -2.20 -8.04
CA VAL A 134 -36.06 -1.14 -8.72
C VAL A 134 -36.83 -1.71 -9.91
N ARG A 135 -36.17 -2.48 -10.74
CA ARG A 135 -36.79 -3.13 -11.91
C ARG A 135 -37.94 -4.05 -11.52
N GLU A 136 -37.76 -4.84 -10.47
CA GLU A 136 -38.81 -5.71 -9.92
C GLU A 136 -40.00 -4.89 -9.39
N ARG A 137 -39.75 -3.83 -8.63
CA ARG A 137 -40.81 -2.93 -8.14
C ARG A 137 -41.57 -2.24 -9.26
N MET A 138 -40.88 -1.79 -10.31
CA MET A 138 -41.51 -1.16 -11.49
C MET A 138 -42.46 -2.12 -12.22
N THR A 139 -42.23 -3.43 -12.17
CA THR A 139 -43.11 -4.43 -12.78
C THR A 139 -44.27 -4.86 -11.89
N THR A 140 -44.15 -4.71 -10.58
CA THR A 140 -45.14 -5.22 -9.60
C THR A 140 -46.04 -4.14 -8.99
N GLN A 141 -45.67 -2.86 -9.03
CA GLN A 141 -46.43 -1.74 -8.46
C GLN A 141 -47.29 -1.04 -9.51
N ASP A 142 -48.41 -0.48 -9.08
CA ASP A 142 -49.32 0.29 -9.92
C ASP A 142 -48.66 1.61 -10.36
N ALA A 143 -48.74 1.91 -11.67
CA ALA A 143 -48.07 3.04 -12.30
C ALA A 143 -48.48 4.41 -11.71
N GLU A 144 -49.70 4.53 -11.13
CA GLU A 144 -50.21 5.77 -10.55
C GLU A 144 -49.63 6.10 -9.19
N SER A 145 -49.07 5.10 -8.47
CA SER A 145 -48.49 5.25 -7.11
C SER A 145 -46.99 5.33 -7.08
N ILE A 146 -46.30 5.15 -8.21
CA ILE A 146 -44.83 5.08 -8.31
C ILE A 146 -44.22 6.47 -8.13
N THR A 147 -43.34 6.60 -7.14
CA THR A 147 -42.45 7.74 -6.97
C THR A 147 -40.99 7.28 -6.92
N PRO A 148 -40.01 8.13 -7.26
CA PRO A 148 -38.59 7.76 -7.15
C PRO A 148 -38.19 7.28 -5.75
N THR A 149 -38.75 7.88 -4.70
CA THR A 149 -38.50 7.52 -3.30
C THR A 149 -39.08 6.16 -2.91
N SER A 150 -40.21 5.75 -3.52
CA SER A 150 -40.80 4.42 -3.25
C SER A 150 -40.04 3.29 -3.96
N LEU A 151 -39.43 3.59 -5.13
CA LEU A 151 -38.68 2.63 -5.92
C LEU A 151 -37.27 2.41 -5.40
N ILE A 152 -36.57 3.49 -5.03
CA ILE A 152 -35.17 3.46 -4.66
C ILE A 152 -35.00 2.99 -3.22
N ASN A 153 -34.22 1.91 -3.03
CA ASN A 153 -33.83 1.43 -1.74
C ASN A 153 -32.28 1.50 -1.62
N VAL A 154 -31.76 2.34 -0.73
CA VAL A 154 -30.31 2.54 -0.53
C VAL A 154 -29.65 1.44 0.30
N ARG A 155 -30.43 0.58 0.96
CA ARG A 155 -29.90 -0.48 1.83
C ARG A 155 -28.91 -1.44 1.15
N PRO A 156 -29.11 -1.89 -0.12
CA PRO A 156 -28.15 -2.78 -0.78
C PRO A 156 -26.76 -2.15 -0.97
N VAL A 157 -26.71 -0.83 -1.21
CA VAL A 157 -25.44 -0.10 -1.35
C VAL A 157 -24.74 0.02 0.00
N SER A 158 -25.46 0.48 1.02
CA SER A 158 -24.94 0.58 2.40
C SER A 158 -24.50 -0.79 2.95
N ALA A 159 -25.24 -1.86 2.64
CA ALA A 159 -24.88 -3.23 3.03
C ALA A 159 -23.60 -3.71 2.36
N ALA A 160 -23.42 -3.47 1.05
CA ALA A 160 -22.21 -3.87 0.33
C ALA A 160 -20.97 -3.16 0.86
N ILE A 161 -21.09 -1.87 1.19
CA ILE A 161 -19.97 -1.09 1.77
C ILE A 161 -19.63 -1.60 3.19
N ARG A 162 -20.64 -1.83 4.04
CA ARG A 162 -20.43 -2.37 5.38
C ARG A 162 -19.83 -3.78 5.36
N GLU A 163 -20.28 -4.63 4.44
CA GLU A 163 -19.75 -5.97 4.24
C GLU A 163 -18.27 -5.91 3.89
N PHE A 164 -17.87 -5.01 2.99
CA PHE A 164 -16.47 -4.84 2.62
C PHE A 164 -15.60 -4.43 3.82
N PHE A 165 -15.98 -3.36 4.55
CA PHE A 165 -15.17 -2.89 5.68
C PHE A 165 -15.19 -3.85 6.87
N GLY A 166 -16.25 -4.65 7.05
CA GLY A 166 -16.38 -5.57 8.17
C GLY A 166 -15.79 -6.97 7.93
N THR A 167 -15.77 -7.46 6.69
CA THR A 167 -15.42 -8.86 6.40
C THR A 167 -14.34 -9.07 5.37
N SER A 168 -13.93 -8.03 4.64
CA SER A 168 -12.87 -8.17 3.63
C SER A 168 -11.51 -8.41 4.27
N GLN A 169 -10.75 -9.36 3.71
CA GLN A 169 -9.37 -9.62 4.13
C GLN A 169 -8.44 -8.42 3.91
N LEU A 170 -8.79 -7.50 3.00
CA LEU A 170 -8.01 -6.31 2.69
C LEU A 170 -8.35 -5.11 3.58
N SER A 171 -9.49 -5.15 4.28
CA SER A 171 -9.83 -4.19 5.32
C SER A 171 -9.29 -4.71 6.65
N GLN A 172 -8.24 -4.08 7.16
CA GLN A 172 -7.49 -4.55 8.32
C GLN A 172 -7.46 -3.48 9.40
N PHE A 173 -7.31 -3.94 10.65
CA PHE A 173 -7.06 -3.06 11.77
C PHE A 173 -5.69 -2.41 11.61
N MET A 174 -5.62 -1.07 11.69
CA MET A 174 -4.39 -0.35 11.43
C MET A 174 -3.35 -0.60 12.52
N ASP A 175 -2.12 -0.92 12.12
CA ASP A 175 -0.98 -0.98 13.03
C ASP A 175 -0.65 0.44 13.51
N GLN A 176 -0.76 0.69 14.81
CA GLN A 176 -0.56 1.99 15.45
C GLN A 176 0.41 1.93 16.63
N ASN A 177 1.38 1.02 16.62
CA ASN A 177 2.41 0.97 17.66
C ASN A 177 3.19 2.30 17.72
N ASN A 178 3.60 2.79 16.56
CA ASN A 178 4.29 4.06 16.38
C ASN A 178 3.95 4.67 15.02
N SER A 179 4.44 5.85 14.72
CA SER A 179 4.17 6.54 13.45
C SER A 179 4.65 5.77 12.24
N LEU A 180 5.78 5.06 12.34
CA LEU A 180 6.31 4.24 11.25
C LEU A 180 5.41 3.04 10.95
N SER A 181 4.86 2.37 11.96
CA SER A 181 3.98 1.20 11.74
C SER A 181 2.71 1.58 10.98
N GLY A 182 2.11 2.72 11.29
CA GLY A 182 0.97 3.27 10.54
C GLY A 182 1.32 3.61 9.10
N LEU A 183 2.45 4.26 8.87
CA LEU A 183 2.93 4.62 7.54
C LEU A 183 3.21 3.39 6.66
N THR A 184 3.94 2.41 7.19
CA THR A 184 4.27 1.17 6.46
C THR A 184 3.04 0.31 6.19
N HIS A 185 2.06 0.28 7.10
CA HIS A 185 0.80 -0.43 6.89
C HIS A 185 0.02 0.13 5.69
N LYS A 186 -0.04 1.45 5.56
CA LYS A 186 -0.70 2.12 4.41
C LYS A 186 0.02 1.88 3.08
N ARG A 187 1.31 1.57 3.10
CA ARG A 187 2.15 1.29 1.91
C ARG A 187 2.34 -0.20 1.63
N ARG A 188 1.57 -1.07 2.29
CA ARG A 188 1.67 -2.52 2.16
C ARG A 188 1.03 -3.02 0.87
N LEU A 189 1.71 -3.93 0.18
CA LEU A 189 1.29 -4.61 -1.03
C LEU A 189 0.98 -6.06 -0.68
N SER A 190 -0.24 -6.50 -0.91
CA SER A 190 -0.67 -7.88 -0.64
C SER A 190 -1.01 -8.61 -1.93
N ALA A 191 -0.46 -9.80 -2.13
CA ALA A 191 -0.86 -10.70 -3.21
C ALA A 191 -2.12 -11.52 -2.86
N LEU A 192 -2.57 -11.46 -1.59
CA LEU A 192 -3.70 -12.21 -1.06
C LEU A 192 -5.01 -11.44 -1.20
N GLY A 193 -6.12 -12.13 -0.98
CA GLY A 193 -7.44 -11.52 -0.91
C GLY A 193 -8.30 -11.74 -2.15
N PRO A 194 -9.48 -11.11 -2.24
CA PRO A 194 -10.41 -11.27 -3.34
C PRO A 194 -9.78 -10.92 -4.69
N GLY A 195 -9.76 -11.89 -5.62
CA GLY A 195 -9.11 -11.76 -6.93
C GLY A 195 -7.59 -11.86 -6.92
N GLY A 196 -6.98 -12.16 -5.77
CA GLY A 196 -5.58 -12.49 -5.61
C GLY A 196 -5.34 -13.99 -5.43
N LEU A 197 -4.17 -14.33 -4.88
CA LEU A 197 -3.75 -15.70 -4.61
C LEU A 197 -4.30 -16.20 -3.27
N SER A 198 -4.47 -17.50 -3.13
CA SER A 198 -4.59 -18.14 -1.83
C SER A 198 -3.21 -18.56 -1.32
N ARG A 199 -2.99 -18.50 -0.01
CA ARG A 199 -1.71 -18.83 0.62
C ARG A 199 -1.21 -20.22 0.26
N GLU A 200 -2.11 -21.20 0.19
CA GLU A 200 -1.81 -22.60 -0.11
C GLU A 200 -1.46 -22.85 -1.58
N ARG A 201 -1.95 -22.00 -2.49
CA ARG A 201 -1.71 -22.09 -3.93
C ARG A 201 -0.51 -21.28 -4.41
N ALA A 202 0.05 -20.45 -3.55
CA ALA A 202 1.20 -19.63 -3.87
C ALA A 202 2.48 -20.47 -3.83
N GLY A 203 3.03 -20.77 -5.00
CA GLY A 203 4.34 -21.44 -5.16
C GLY A 203 5.52 -20.58 -4.71
N ILE A 204 6.72 -21.14 -4.82
CA ILE A 204 7.97 -20.44 -4.48
C ILE A 204 8.22 -19.29 -5.45
N GLU A 205 7.92 -19.46 -6.74
CA GLU A 205 8.17 -18.48 -7.81
C GLU A 205 7.52 -17.11 -7.54
N VAL A 206 6.27 -17.12 -7.06
CA VAL A 206 5.54 -15.87 -6.71
C VAL A 206 6.10 -15.17 -5.47
N ARG A 207 6.83 -15.91 -4.62
CA ARG A 207 7.41 -15.40 -3.36
C ARG A 207 8.82 -14.87 -3.54
N ASP A 208 9.47 -15.19 -4.66
CA ASP A 208 10.82 -14.76 -4.97
C ASP A 208 10.88 -13.27 -5.33
N VAL A 209 12.06 -12.72 -5.22
CA VAL A 209 12.35 -11.35 -5.68
C VAL A 209 12.62 -11.39 -7.19
N HIS A 210 11.76 -10.72 -7.94
CA HIS A 210 11.89 -10.59 -9.39
C HIS A 210 12.69 -9.32 -9.75
N PRO A 211 13.49 -9.29 -10.83
CA PRO A 211 14.23 -8.08 -11.26
C PRO A 211 13.34 -6.84 -11.43
N SER A 212 12.09 -7.00 -11.90
CA SER A 212 11.12 -5.91 -12.04
C SER A 212 10.67 -5.28 -10.71
N HIS A 213 11.06 -5.87 -9.57
CA HIS A 213 10.78 -5.30 -8.24
C HIS A 213 11.65 -4.08 -7.95
N TYR A 214 12.75 -3.91 -8.67
CA TYR A 214 13.67 -2.79 -8.46
C TYR A 214 12.95 -1.45 -8.53
N GLY A 215 13.10 -0.63 -7.49
CA GLY A 215 12.45 0.67 -7.38
C GLY A 215 10.93 0.64 -7.16
N ARG A 216 10.28 -0.53 -7.13
CA ARG A 216 8.82 -0.69 -7.02
C ARG A 216 8.41 -1.37 -5.73
N MET A 217 9.00 -2.50 -5.41
CA MET A 217 8.70 -3.27 -4.21
C MET A 217 10.00 -3.58 -3.46
N CYS A 218 10.03 -3.28 -2.17
CA CYS A 218 11.22 -3.53 -1.36
C CYS A 218 11.54 -5.03 -1.31
N PRO A 219 12.78 -5.43 -1.64
CA PRO A 219 13.18 -6.84 -1.58
C PRO A 219 13.42 -7.36 -0.17
N ILE A 220 13.52 -6.48 0.82
CA ILE A 220 13.90 -6.78 2.20
C ILE A 220 12.69 -6.84 3.12
N GLU A 221 11.78 -5.85 3.04
CA GLU A 221 10.63 -5.75 3.95
C GLU A 221 9.51 -6.70 3.54
N THR A 222 9.46 -7.87 4.17
CA THR A 222 8.40 -8.87 4.04
C THR A 222 8.19 -9.58 5.38
N PRO A 223 6.98 -10.11 5.68
CA PRO A 223 6.78 -10.91 6.88
C PRO A 223 7.64 -12.17 6.90
N GLU A 224 7.99 -12.62 8.08
CA GLU A 224 8.56 -13.94 8.32
C GLU A 224 7.42 -14.97 8.48
N GLY A 225 7.61 -16.16 7.94
CA GLY A 225 6.66 -17.26 8.07
C GLY A 225 5.77 -17.48 6.81
N PRO A 226 4.49 -17.89 6.98
CA PRO A 226 3.66 -18.39 5.87
C PRO A 226 3.38 -17.35 4.76
N ASN A 227 3.46 -16.06 5.08
CA ASN A 227 3.19 -14.96 4.16
C ASN A 227 4.45 -14.37 3.51
N ILE A 228 5.60 -14.99 3.68
CA ILE A 228 6.86 -14.52 3.10
C ILE A 228 6.71 -14.35 1.58
N GLY A 229 7.15 -13.22 1.05
CA GLY A 229 7.08 -12.91 -0.38
C GLY A 229 5.68 -12.57 -0.92
N LEU A 230 4.59 -12.89 -0.19
CA LEU A 230 3.21 -12.59 -0.59
C LEU A 230 2.75 -11.21 -0.12
N ILE A 231 3.37 -10.69 0.91
CA ILE A 231 3.14 -9.36 1.44
C ILE A 231 4.45 -8.61 1.38
N GLY A 232 4.46 -7.49 0.71
CA GLY A 232 5.64 -6.62 0.59
C GLY A 232 5.27 -5.17 0.86
N SER A 233 6.24 -4.29 0.72
CA SER A 233 6.07 -2.85 0.91
C SER A 233 6.49 -2.09 -0.34
N LEU A 234 5.75 -1.03 -0.65
CA LEU A 234 6.06 -0.12 -1.76
C LEU A 234 7.41 0.58 -1.49
N SER A 235 8.28 0.62 -2.50
CA SER A 235 9.56 1.32 -2.40
C SER A 235 9.38 2.82 -2.17
N SER A 236 10.39 3.47 -1.60
CA SER A 236 10.30 4.85 -1.11
C SER A 236 9.94 5.88 -2.19
N TYR A 237 10.42 5.72 -3.43
CA TYR A 237 10.15 6.63 -4.55
C TYR A 237 9.07 6.14 -5.51
N ALA A 238 8.54 4.94 -5.30
CA ALA A 238 7.55 4.34 -6.18
C ALA A 238 6.18 5.04 -6.05
N GLN A 239 5.48 5.13 -7.16
CA GLN A 239 4.10 5.57 -7.22
C GLN A 239 3.25 4.63 -8.08
N VAL A 240 1.94 4.73 -7.94
CA VAL A 240 0.97 3.91 -8.71
C VAL A 240 0.33 4.78 -9.77
N ASN A 241 0.40 4.34 -11.02
CA ASN A 241 -0.20 5.07 -12.13
C ASN A 241 -1.73 4.89 -12.19
N PRO A 242 -2.46 5.65 -13.04
CA PRO A 242 -3.91 5.55 -13.18
C PRO A 242 -4.42 4.16 -13.61
N PHE A 243 -3.56 3.32 -14.18
CA PHE A 243 -3.88 1.95 -14.57
C PHE A 243 -3.60 0.92 -13.48
N GLY A 244 -2.96 1.32 -12.37
CA GLY A 244 -2.60 0.45 -11.27
C GLY A 244 -1.21 -0.18 -11.37
N PHE A 245 -0.40 0.16 -12.36
CA PHE A 245 0.99 -0.29 -12.44
C PHE A 245 1.89 0.58 -11.57
N ILE A 246 2.92 -0.03 -10.99
CA ILE A 246 3.89 0.67 -10.15
C ILE A 246 4.95 1.28 -11.06
N GLU A 247 5.18 2.56 -10.92
CA GLU A 247 6.19 3.35 -11.62
C GLU A 247 7.29 3.78 -10.66
N THR A 248 8.49 3.92 -11.19
CA THR A 248 9.63 4.45 -10.44
C THR A 248 10.31 5.56 -11.24
N PRO A 249 10.84 6.60 -10.58
CA PRO A 249 11.43 7.74 -11.26
C PRO A 249 12.86 7.45 -11.69
N TYR A 250 13.21 7.91 -12.88
CA TYR A 250 14.56 7.88 -13.45
C TYR A 250 14.94 9.25 -14.02
N ARG A 251 16.21 9.59 -13.92
CA ARG A 251 16.77 10.79 -14.55
C ARG A 251 17.19 10.46 -15.96
N LYS A 252 16.70 11.23 -16.93
CA LYS A 252 17.02 11.02 -18.34
C LYS A 252 18.45 11.42 -18.65
N VAL A 253 19.14 10.58 -19.42
CA VAL A 253 20.49 10.80 -19.96
C VAL A 253 20.39 10.97 -21.47
N VAL A 254 21.12 11.91 -22.04
CA VAL A 254 21.20 12.16 -23.48
C VAL A 254 22.66 12.33 -23.87
N ASP A 255 23.16 11.46 -24.74
CA ASP A 255 24.57 11.45 -25.22
C ASP A 255 25.58 11.49 -24.07
N GLY A 256 25.36 10.68 -23.02
CA GLY A 256 26.22 10.62 -21.84
C GLY A 256 26.11 11.82 -20.88
N LYS A 257 25.14 12.70 -21.08
CA LYS A 257 24.90 13.86 -20.23
C LYS A 257 23.58 13.73 -19.49
N LEU A 258 23.63 13.93 -18.16
CA LEU A 258 22.45 13.98 -17.29
C LEU A 258 21.62 15.22 -17.57
N THR A 259 20.32 15.04 -17.66
CA THR A 259 19.33 16.12 -17.76
C THR A 259 18.59 16.30 -16.44
N ASP A 260 17.89 17.43 -16.28
CA ASP A 260 16.99 17.66 -15.11
C ASP A 260 15.62 17.00 -15.30
N GLN A 261 15.39 16.35 -16.42
CA GLN A 261 14.13 15.66 -16.70
C GLN A 261 14.07 14.35 -15.91
N ILE A 262 12.98 14.18 -15.15
CA ILE A 262 12.68 12.96 -14.41
C ILE A 262 11.44 12.34 -15.04
N ASP A 263 11.57 11.12 -15.51
CA ASP A 263 10.48 10.34 -16.09
C ASP A 263 10.14 9.18 -15.15
N TYR A 264 8.84 8.93 -14.99
CA TYR A 264 8.35 7.77 -14.25
C TYR A 264 8.07 6.65 -15.22
N LEU A 265 8.77 5.52 -15.04
CA LEU A 265 8.69 4.37 -15.94
C LEU A 265 8.02 3.18 -15.26
N THR A 266 7.11 2.52 -15.99
CA THR A 266 6.61 1.19 -15.63
C THR A 266 7.68 0.14 -15.91
N ALA A 267 7.54 -1.07 -15.35
CA ALA A 267 8.56 -2.12 -15.49
C ALA A 267 8.77 -2.54 -16.96
N ASP A 268 7.70 -2.60 -17.74
CA ASP A 268 7.76 -2.93 -19.16
C ASP A 268 8.26 -1.78 -20.07
N GLU A 269 8.27 -0.55 -19.57
CA GLU A 269 8.94 0.59 -20.20
C GLU A 269 10.43 0.58 -19.89
N GLU A 270 10.79 0.35 -18.62
CA GLU A 270 12.17 0.23 -18.17
C GLU A 270 12.94 -0.83 -18.96
N ASP A 271 12.34 -1.99 -19.24
CA ASP A 271 12.95 -3.08 -20.02
C ASP A 271 13.41 -2.70 -21.44
N ARG A 272 12.96 -1.55 -21.94
CA ARG A 272 13.34 -1.05 -23.28
C ARG A 272 14.51 -0.11 -23.25
N HIS A 273 14.98 0.25 -22.06
CA HIS A 273 15.99 1.26 -21.84
C HIS A 273 17.21 0.72 -21.10
N VAL A 274 18.32 1.36 -21.32
CA VAL A 274 19.58 1.09 -20.65
C VAL A 274 19.69 2.02 -19.44
N VAL A 275 19.71 1.42 -18.23
CA VAL A 275 19.65 2.18 -16.97
C VAL A 275 20.93 1.99 -16.18
N THR A 276 21.55 3.09 -15.77
CA THR A 276 22.72 3.07 -14.88
C THR A 276 22.37 3.36 -13.43
N GLN A 277 23.28 3.03 -12.53
CA GLN A 277 23.11 3.23 -11.09
C GLN A 277 23.33 4.69 -10.68
N ALA A 278 22.72 5.10 -9.57
CA ALA A 278 22.84 6.47 -9.03
C ALA A 278 24.24 6.85 -8.57
N ASN A 279 25.12 5.88 -8.29
CA ASN A 279 26.50 6.10 -7.87
C ASN A 279 27.48 6.28 -9.03
N THR A 280 27.03 6.23 -10.30
CA THR A 280 27.86 6.49 -11.47
C THR A 280 28.39 7.92 -11.40
N PRO A 281 29.73 8.12 -11.47
CA PRO A 281 30.33 9.43 -11.29
C PRO A 281 30.06 10.34 -12.49
N PHE A 282 29.72 11.59 -12.22
CA PHE A 282 29.51 12.64 -13.22
C PHE A 282 30.13 13.97 -12.77
N ASP A 283 30.44 14.84 -13.71
CA ASP A 283 31.04 16.15 -13.46
C ASP A 283 29.97 17.21 -13.12
N LYS A 284 30.43 18.45 -12.86
CA LYS A 284 29.54 19.58 -12.54
C LYS A 284 28.62 19.99 -13.68
N ASP A 285 28.97 19.65 -14.90
CA ASP A 285 28.19 19.94 -16.12
C ASP A 285 27.21 18.80 -16.45
N GLY A 286 27.19 17.74 -15.63
CA GLY A 286 26.33 16.60 -15.76
C GLY A 286 26.83 15.52 -16.73
N ASN A 287 28.09 15.59 -17.20
CA ASN A 287 28.62 14.55 -18.08
C ASN A 287 29.13 13.36 -17.26
N ILE A 288 28.82 12.15 -17.69
CA ILE A 288 29.35 10.93 -17.08
C ILE A 288 30.86 10.89 -17.35
N THR A 289 31.66 10.72 -16.30
CA THR A 289 33.11 10.80 -16.37
C THR A 289 33.78 9.49 -16.81
N GLU A 290 33.09 8.38 -16.64
CA GLU A 290 33.59 7.06 -17.05
C GLU A 290 33.15 6.74 -18.47
N GLU A 291 34.09 6.28 -19.29
CA GLU A 291 33.84 5.88 -20.69
C GLU A 291 32.98 4.60 -20.75
N ARG A 292 33.22 3.67 -19.84
CA ARG A 292 32.48 2.41 -19.71
C ARG A 292 31.79 2.29 -18.36
N VAL A 293 30.48 2.10 -18.40
CA VAL A 293 29.60 2.14 -17.21
C VAL A 293 28.84 0.82 -17.09
N VAL A 294 28.67 0.37 -15.86
CA VAL A 294 27.84 -0.79 -15.54
C VAL A 294 26.38 -0.38 -15.58
N VAL A 295 25.60 -1.09 -16.36
CA VAL A 295 24.17 -0.82 -16.57
C VAL A 295 23.32 -2.05 -16.30
N ARG A 296 22.06 -1.78 -16.03
CA ARG A 296 21.00 -2.79 -15.92
C ARG A 296 20.17 -2.77 -17.20
N MET A 297 19.94 -3.96 -17.76
CA MET A 297 19.14 -4.18 -18.96
C MET A 297 17.94 -5.06 -18.68
N LYS A 298 17.16 -5.38 -19.71
CA LYS A 298 15.98 -6.24 -19.64
C LYS A 298 16.26 -7.53 -18.85
N GLY A 299 15.33 -7.89 -17.96
CA GLY A 299 15.44 -9.08 -17.13
C GLY A 299 16.44 -8.99 -15.98
N GLY A 300 17.04 -7.82 -15.73
CA GLY A 300 18.02 -7.61 -14.66
C GLY A 300 19.44 -8.00 -15.05
N ASP A 301 19.72 -8.25 -16.33
CA ASP A 301 21.06 -8.53 -16.85
C ASP A 301 21.96 -7.31 -16.65
N ILE A 302 23.19 -7.57 -16.22
CA ILE A 302 24.19 -6.54 -15.94
C ILE A 302 25.22 -6.56 -17.06
N GLU A 303 25.35 -5.46 -17.78
CA GLU A 303 26.31 -5.29 -18.84
C GLU A 303 27.18 -4.03 -18.65
N VAL A 304 28.25 -3.93 -19.41
CA VAL A 304 29.11 -2.75 -19.43
C VAL A 304 29.03 -2.12 -20.80
N VAL A 305 28.45 -0.93 -20.88
CA VAL A 305 28.24 -0.18 -22.12
C VAL A 305 29.00 1.15 -22.11
N ASN A 306 29.03 1.83 -23.24
CA ASN A 306 29.61 3.18 -23.31
C ASN A 306 28.64 4.20 -22.69
N ALA A 307 29.17 5.26 -22.12
CA ALA A 307 28.37 6.32 -21.50
C ALA A 307 27.33 6.95 -22.44
N THR A 308 27.61 6.94 -23.77
CA THR A 308 26.67 7.47 -24.78
C THR A 308 25.43 6.61 -25.02
N ASP A 309 25.48 5.33 -24.64
CA ASP A 309 24.43 4.36 -24.90
C ASP A 309 23.45 4.24 -23.71
N ILE A 310 23.62 5.10 -22.69
CA ILE A 310 22.79 5.12 -21.49
C ILE A 310 21.58 6.03 -21.73
N ASP A 311 20.38 5.51 -21.45
CA ASP A 311 19.12 6.26 -21.58
C ASP A 311 18.70 6.94 -20.26
N TYR A 312 18.90 6.24 -19.14
CA TYR A 312 18.44 6.67 -17.83
C TYR A 312 19.43 6.35 -16.71
N MET A 313 19.31 7.11 -15.63
CA MET A 313 20.05 6.91 -14.39
C MET A 313 19.10 6.86 -13.19
N ASP A 314 19.37 5.97 -12.25
CA ASP A 314 18.65 5.92 -10.96
C ASP A 314 18.77 7.27 -10.22
N ILE A 315 17.72 7.68 -9.51
CA ILE A 315 17.75 8.95 -8.75
C ILE A 315 18.55 8.81 -7.46
N SER A 316 18.38 7.68 -6.76
CA SER A 316 19.03 7.45 -5.47
C SER A 316 19.13 5.95 -5.19
N PRO A 317 20.17 5.49 -4.47
CA PRO A 317 20.23 4.10 -3.99
C PRO A 317 19.06 3.70 -3.07
N ARG A 318 18.45 4.67 -2.38
CA ARG A 318 17.25 4.45 -1.54
C ARG A 318 16.00 4.08 -2.34
N GLN A 319 16.02 4.28 -3.64
CA GLN A 319 14.92 3.95 -4.54
C GLN A 319 14.53 2.46 -4.47
N MET A 320 15.49 1.58 -4.22
CA MET A 320 15.29 0.14 -4.16
C MET A 320 14.51 -0.32 -2.92
N VAL A 321 14.63 0.40 -1.80
CA VAL A 321 14.13 -0.04 -0.49
C VAL A 321 12.89 0.72 -0.04
N SER A 322 12.12 0.12 0.90
CA SER A 322 10.99 0.75 1.56
C SER A 322 11.43 1.82 2.57
N VAL A 323 10.46 2.58 3.08
CA VAL A 323 10.71 3.63 4.10
C VAL A 323 11.34 3.04 5.36
N ALA A 324 10.80 1.95 5.91
CA ALA A 324 11.34 1.32 7.11
C ALA A 324 12.77 0.80 6.91
N THR A 325 13.03 0.15 5.79
CA THR A 325 14.37 -0.35 5.45
C THR A 325 15.36 0.79 5.22
N ALA A 326 14.92 1.91 4.61
CA ALA A 326 15.76 3.08 4.37
C ALA A 326 16.17 3.81 5.67
N MET A 327 15.55 3.51 6.79
CA MET A 327 15.92 4.07 8.10
C MET A 327 16.98 3.25 8.84
N ILE A 328 17.38 2.07 8.33
CA ILE A 328 18.45 1.27 8.92
C ILE A 328 19.80 1.90 8.57
N PRO A 329 20.57 2.40 9.57
CA PRO A 329 21.90 2.93 9.31
C PRO A 329 22.85 1.81 8.92
N PHE A 330 23.79 2.08 8.01
CA PHE A 330 24.76 1.10 7.50
C PHE A 330 24.12 -0.19 6.93
N LEU A 331 22.98 -0.04 6.27
CA LEU A 331 22.23 -1.18 5.69
C LEU A 331 23.10 -2.04 4.77
N GLU A 332 24.01 -1.42 4.03
CA GLU A 332 24.93 -2.09 3.09
C GLU A 332 25.91 -3.07 3.76
N HIS A 333 26.10 -2.98 5.06
CA HIS A 333 26.95 -3.88 5.85
C HIS A 333 26.19 -5.05 6.47
N ASP A 334 24.85 -5.03 6.40
CA ASP A 334 24.00 -6.07 6.98
C ASP A 334 23.63 -7.15 5.95
N ASP A 335 23.53 -8.39 6.42
CA ASP A 335 22.92 -9.46 5.65
C ASP A 335 21.42 -9.17 5.44
N ALA A 336 20.89 -9.54 4.27
CA ALA A 336 19.48 -9.30 3.92
C ALA A 336 18.49 -9.88 4.93
N ASN A 337 18.78 -11.06 5.51
CA ASN A 337 17.95 -11.69 6.52
C ASN A 337 17.88 -10.85 7.81
N ARG A 338 19.01 -10.27 8.23
CA ARG A 338 19.06 -9.42 9.43
C ARG A 338 18.45 -8.04 9.18
N ALA A 339 18.62 -7.49 7.98
CA ALA A 339 17.94 -6.26 7.57
C ALA A 339 16.42 -6.43 7.56
N LEU A 340 15.90 -7.58 7.09
CA LEU A 340 14.48 -7.93 7.16
C LEU A 340 13.95 -7.95 8.60
N MET A 341 14.65 -8.63 9.50
CA MET A 341 14.28 -8.66 10.92
C MET A 341 14.29 -7.25 11.52
N GLY A 342 15.34 -6.45 11.25
CA GLY A 342 15.45 -5.07 11.72
C GLY A 342 14.33 -4.17 11.21
N ALA A 343 14.00 -4.24 9.93
CA ALA A 343 12.89 -3.48 9.33
C ALA A 343 11.55 -3.85 9.98
N ASN A 344 11.30 -5.14 10.22
CA ASN A 344 10.09 -5.61 10.90
C ASN A 344 10.04 -5.19 12.37
N MET A 345 11.16 -5.22 13.10
CA MET A 345 11.23 -4.83 14.51
C MET A 345 11.04 -3.32 14.70
N GLN A 346 11.49 -2.45 13.80
CA GLN A 346 11.23 -1.01 13.87
C GLN A 346 9.73 -0.70 13.96
N ARG A 347 8.89 -1.46 13.26
CA ARG A 347 7.44 -1.29 13.28
C ARG A 347 6.77 -1.69 14.60
N GLN A 348 7.46 -2.48 15.43
CA GLN A 348 6.97 -2.97 16.72
C GLN A 348 7.41 -2.11 17.89
N ALA A 349 8.25 -1.08 17.65
CA ALA A 349 8.77 -0.21 18.70
C ALA A 349 7.63 0.54 19.41
N VAL A 350 7.63 0.49 20.74
CA VAL A 350 6.64 1.16 21.58
C VAL A 350 7.08 2.61 21.82
N PRO A 351 6.19 3.61 21.71
CA PRO A 351 6.50 5.00 22.03
C PRO A 351 6.89 5.15 23.50
N LEU A 352 8.06 5.68 23.76
CA LEU A 352 8.56 5.93 25.11
C LEU A 352 8.03 7.25 25.66
N VAL A 353 8.00 7.38 26.99
CA VAL A 353 7.66 8.65 27.69
C VAL A 353 8.59 9.76 27.24
N ARG A 354 9.87 9.45 27.09
CA ARG A 354 10.89 10.33 26.54
C ARG A 354 11.64 9.60 25.44
N SER A 355 11.22 9.76 24.21
CA SER A 355 11.99 9.29 23.06
C SER A 355 13.15 10.24 22.75
N GLU A 356 14.15 9.77 22.04
CA GLU A 356 15.35 10.51 21.67
C GLU A 356 15.68 10.22 20.21
N ALA A 357 15.96 11.28 19.44
CA ALA A 357 16.39 11.15 18.06
C ALA A 357 17.71 10.37 17.96
N PRO A 358 17.90 9.50 16.96
CA PRO A 358 19.12 8.73 16.81
C PRO A 358 20.30 9.63 16.49
N TYR A 359 21.46 9.41 17.12
CA TYR A 359 22.70 10.12 16.80
C TYR A 359 23.22 9.78 15.41
N VAL A 360 22.99 8.55 14.96
CA VAL A 360 23.34 8.06 13.63
C VAL A 360 22.05 7.70 12.90
N GLY A 361 21.75 8.41 11.84
CA GLY A 361 20.57 8.22 11.03
C GLY A 361 20.88 8.24 9.54
N THR A 362 19.86 8.06 8.72
CA THR A 362 19.96 8.02 7.25
C THR A 362 19.40 9.28 6.60
N GLY A 363 18.80 10.19 7.37
CA GLY A 363 18.07 11.37 6.89
C GLY A 363 16.63 11.05 6.41
N MET A 364 16.20 9.78 6.45
CA MET A 364 14.83 9.40 6.14
C MET A 364 13.88 9.64 7.32
N GLU A 365 14.41 9.75 8.53
CA GLU A 365 13.68 9.90 9.78
C GLU A 365 12.79 11.15 9.78
N LEU A 366 13.32 12.29 9.35
CA LEU A 366 12.58 13.56 9.24
C LEU A 366 11.41 13.43 8.25
N ARG A 367 11.68 12.88 7.08
CA ARG A 367 10.66 12.73 6.03
C ARG A 367 9.58 11.74 6.42
N ALA A 368 9.97 10.61 7.02
CA ALA A 368 9.05 9.58 7.48
C ALA A 368 8.13 10.11 8.59
N ALA A 369 8.66 10.86 9.56
CA ALA A 369 7.88 11.47 10.63
C ALA A 369 6.87 12.51 10.08
N TYR A 370 7.31 13.34 9.15
CA TYR A 370 6.46 14.36 8.50
C TYR A 370 5.31 13.74 7.72
N ASP A 371 5.58 12.71 6.90
CA ASP A 371 4.61 12.06 6.04
C ASP A 371 3.68 11.07 6.80
N ALA A 372 4.07 10.62 7.99
CA ALA A 372 3.23 9.76 8.84
C ALA A 372 1.93 10.46 9.29
N GLY A 373 1.96 11.78 9.42
CA GLY A 373 0.79 12.59 9.77
C GLY A 373 0.47 12.66 11.26
N ASP A 374 1.38 12.19 12.13
CA ASP A 374 1.22 12.25 13.59
C ASP A 374 1.79 13.55 14.20
N LEU A 375 2.61 14.27 13.44
CA LEU A 375 3.11 15.58 13.78
C LEU A 375 2.04 16.66 13.56
N VAL A 376 2.06 17.71 14.37
CA VAL A 376 1.25 18.89 14.12
C VAL A 376 2.09 19.91 13.37
N ILE A 377 1.62 20.29 12.20
CA ILE A 377 2.32 21.17 11.26
C ILE A 377 1.54 22.45 11.11
N SER A 378 2.23 23.59 11.17
CA SER A 378 1.62 24.90 10.96
C SER A 378 1.18 25.06 9.51
N LYS A 379 -0.09 25.41 9.31
CA LYS A 379 -0.66 25.67 7.97
C LYS A 379 -0.24 27.02 7.40
N LYS A 380 0.07 27.97 8.27
CA LYS A 380 0.39 29.35 7.93
C LYS A 380 1.62 29.86 8.68
N SER A 381 2.28 30.85 8.12
CA SER A 381 3.29 31.62 8.83
C SER A 381 2.63 32.62 9.79
N GLY A 382 3.20 32.77 10.99
CA GLY A 382 2.62 33.64 12.02
C GLY A 382 3.39 33.59 13.33
N VAL A 383 2.73 34.03 14.41
CA VAL A 383 3.29 34.05 15.76
C VAL A 383 2.38 33.23 16.69
N VAL A 384 2.98 32.46 17.58
CA VAL A 384 2.24 31.68 18.60
C VAL A 384 1.66 32.65 19.63
N GLU A 385 0.34 32.79 19.64
CA GLU A 385 -0.39 33.71 20.51
C GLU A 385 -0.72 33.06 21.87
N ASN A 386 -1.14 31.79 21.82
CA ASN A 386 -1.51 31.08 23.04
C ASN A 386 -1.08 29.62 22.94
N LEU A 387 -0.69 29.05 24.06
CA LEU A 387 -0.17 27.70 24.18
C LEU A 387 -0.65 27.03 25.47
N SER A 388 -1.14 25.81 25.34
CA SER A 388 -1.37 24.91 26.47
C SER A 388 -0.96 23.49 26.11
N ALA A 389 -1.05 22.56 27.06
CA ALA A 389 -0.82 21.15 26.76
C ALA A 389 -1.82 20.58 25.72
N ASP A 390 -3.02 21.18 25.63
CA ASP A 390 -4.12 20.68 24.82
C ASP A 390 -4.28 21.39 23.47
N PHE A 391 -3.73 22.58 23.32
CA PHE A 391 -3.87 23.34 22.08
C PHE A 391 -2.73 24.36 21.85
N ILE A 392 -2.52 24.71 20.60
CA ILE A 392 -1.62 25.77 20.12
C ILE A 392 -2.43 26.72 19.25
N THR A 393 -2.40 28.02 19.54
CA THR A 393 -3.04 29.03 18.70
C THR A 393 -1.98 29.88 18.03
N VAL A 394 -1.99 29.90 16.71
CA VAL A 394 -1.10 30.70 15.87
C VAL A 394 -1.90 31.86 15.25
N MET A 395 -1.43 33.07 15.47
CA MET A 395 -1.91 34.25 14.77
C MET A 395 -1.16 34.36 13.44
N GLY A 396 -1.85 34.07 12.35
CA GLY A 396 -1.28 34.18 11.02
C GLY A 396 -0.93 35.60 10.62
N ASP A 397 0.02 35.77 9.71
CA ASP A 397 0.39 37.07 9.13
C ASP A 397 -0.80 37.70 8.36
N ASP A 398 -1.83 36.90 8.02
CA ASP A 398 -3.11 37.35 7.46
C ASP A 398 -4.13 37.87 8.51
N GLY A 399 -3.77 37.85 9.79
CA GLY A 399 -4.63 38.25 10.90
C GLY A 399 -5.68 37.21 11.30
N ILE A 400 -5.63 36.02 10.74
CA ILE A 400 -6.56 34.92 11.07
C ILE A 400 -5.90 33.99 12.09
N ARG A 401 -6.65 33.67 13.13
CA ARG A 401 -6.23 32.70 14.16
C ARG A 401 -6.49 31.28 13.71
N ASP A 402 -5.46 30.45 13.75
CA ASP A 402 -5.55 29.00 13.58
C ASP A 402 -5.29 28.31 14.92
N THR A 403 -6.23 27.48 15.39
CA THR A 403 -6.09 26.73 16.63
C THR A 403 -5.91 25.24 16.32
N TYR A 404 -4.79 24.69 16.80
CA TYR A 404 -4.43 23.28 16.67
C TYR A 404 -4.70 22.56 17.98
N ILE A 405 -5.64 21.63 17.99
CA ILE A 405 -5.98 20.81 19.16
C ILE A 405 -5.03 19.61 19.19
N LEU A 406 -4.34 19.40 20.31
CA LEU A 406 -3.41 18.30 20.52
C LEU A 406 -4.13 17.08 21.09
N ARG A 407 -3.78 15.90 20.58
CA ARG A 407 -4.28 14.64 21.12
C ARG A 407 -3.47 14.24 22.34
N LYS A 408 -4.13 14.03 23.46
CA LYS A 408 -3.49 13.74 24.74
C LYS A 408 -3.88 12.37 25.25
N PHE A 409 -2.90 11.50 25.51
CA PHE A 409 -3.04 10.20 26.16
C PHE A 409 -4.18 9.34 25.63
N GLN A 410 -4.34 9.30 24.30
CA GLN A 410 -5.34 8.47 23.65
C GLN A 410 -4.79 7.05 23.46
N ARG A 411 -5.66 6.06 23.61
CA ARG A 411 -5.33 4.67 23.34
C ARG A 411 -5.23 4.43 21.83
N THR A 412 -4.15 3.78 21.40
CA THR A 412 -4.03 3.26 20.02
C THR A 412 -4.64 1.86 19.92
N ASN A 413 -4.76 1.34 18.70
CA ASN A 413 -5.29 0.00 18.46
C ASN A 413 -4.51 -1.10 19.21
N GLN A 414 -3.22 -0.92 19.41
CA GLN A 414 -2.35 -1.85 20.13
C GLN A 414 -2.22 -1.53 21.63
N GLY A 415 -3.01 -0.59 22.15
CA GLY A 415 -2.95 -0.20 23.57
C GLY A 415 -1.78 0.70 23.94
N THR A 416 -1.04 1.22 22.96
CA THR A 416 0.04 2.20 23.20
C THR A 416 -0.52 3.60 23.38
N CYS A 417 0.27 4.50 23.94
CA CYS A 417 -0.13 5.86 24.24
C CYS A 417 0.11 6.79 23.02
N TYR A 418 -0.96 7.38 22.51
CA TYR A 418 -0.89 8.46 21.54
C TYR A 418 -0.94 9.80 22.27
N ASN A 419 0.18 10.51 22.29
CA ASN A 419 0.30 11.79 22.98
C ASN A 419 1.11 12.77 22.14
N GLN A 420 0.58 13.98 21.92
CA GLN A 420 1.26 15.05 21.22
C GLN A 420 1.80 16.08 22.21
N LYS A 421 3.03 16.56 21.97
CA LYS A 421 3.74 17.53 22.82
C LYS A 421 4.10 18.76 22.00
N PRO A 422 3.79 19.99 22.46
CA PRO A 422 4.21 21.20 21.78
C PRO A 422 5.73 21.35 21.79
N LEU A 423 6.29 21.89 20.70
CA LEU A 423 7.72 22.19 20.51
C LEU A 423 8.01 23.70 20.53
N VAL A 424 6.97 24.53 20.51
CA VAL A 424 7.06 25.97 20.41
C VAL A 424 6.64 26.65 21.71
N ASP A 425 7.13 27.84 21.95
CA ASP A 425 6.75 28.69 23.08
C ASP A 425 5.87 29.88 22.62
N ILE A 426 5.19 30.51 23.60
CA ILE A 426 4.39 31.71 23.32
C ILE A 426 5.28 32.84 22.84
N GLY A 427 4.93 33.44 21.71
CA GLY A 427 5.69 34.51 21.07
C GLY A 427 6.65 34.04 19.98
N ASP A 428 6.84 32.73 19.81
CA ASP A 428 7.67 32.19 18.75
C ASP A 428 7.06 32.46 17.36
N ARG A 429 7.92 32.80 16.41
CA ARG A 429 7.55 32.90 15.01
C ARG A 429 7.64 31.53 14.36
N VAL A 430 6.56 31.11 13.70
CA VAL A 430 6.47 29.84 12.96
C VAL A 430 6.25 30.11 11.49
N GLU A 431 6.77 29.22 10.65
CA GLU A 431 6.57 29.25 9.20
C GLU A 431 5.53 28.22 8.74
N ALA A 432 4.91 28.45 7.59
CA ALA A 432 4.03 27.45 6.98
C ALA A 432 4.80 26.17 6.65
N GLY A 433 4.30 25.02 7.08
CA GLY A 433 4.99 23.73 6.95
C GLY A 433 5.94 23.38 8.10
N GLN A 434 6.16 24.26 9.06
CA GLN A 434 6.98 23.99 10.25
C GLN A 434 6.23 23.06 11.22
N VAL A 435 6.95 22.10 11.80
CA VAL A 435 6.44 21.26 12.89
C VAL A 435 6.34 22.07 14.16
N ILE A 436 5.16 22.10 14.78
CA ILE A 436 4.85 22.83 16.02
C ILE A 436 4.55 21.94 17.21
N ALA A 437 4.26 20.65 16.98
CA ALA A 437 4.16 19.66 18.04
C ALA A 437 4.62 18.28 17.56
N ASP A 438 5.29 17.57 18.43
CA ASP A 438 5.70 16.17 18.24
C ASP A 438 4.53 15.21 18.48
N GLY A 439 4.59 14.06 17.79
CA GLY A 439 3.70 12.92 17.98
C GLY A 439 4.34 11.77 18.79
N PRO A 440 3.70 10.61 18.84
CA PRO A 440 4.24 9.43 19.50
C PRO A 440 5.50 8.93 18.76
N GLY A 441 6.58 8.68 19.50
CA GLY A 441 7.83 8.17 18.92
C GLY A 441 8.55 9.16 18.01
N THR A 442 8.43 10.46 18.27
CA THR A 442 9.14 11.52 17.57
C THR A 442 9.85 12.44 18.55
N ASP A 443 10.92 13.09 18.09
CA ASP A 443 11.70 14.07 18.84
C ASP A 443 12.13 15.18 17.88
N ASN A 444 11.68 16.42 18.15
CA ASN A 444 11.91 17.60 17.30
C ASN A 444 11.55 17.39 15.81
N GLY A 445 10.43 16.69 15.55
CA GLY A 445 9.96 16.38 14.19
C GLY A 445 10.68 15.23 13.51
N GLU A 446 11.63 14.58 14.17
CA GLU A 446 12.37 13.43 13.69
C GLU A 446 11.86 12.13 14.31
N MET A 447 11.85 11.03 13.55
CA MET A 447 11.45 9.72 14.06
C MET A 447 12.43 9.25 15.13
N ALA A 448 11.89 9.00 16.33
CA ALA A 448 12.64 8.57 17.51
C ALA A 448 11.98 7.29 18.08
N LEU A 449 12.41 6.13 17.60
CA LEU A 449 11.83 4.85 17.96
C LEU A 449 12.33 4.27 19.28
N GLY A 450 13.25 4.95 19.95
CA GLY A 450 13.85 4.49 21.20
C GLY A 450 14.75 5.53 21.86
N ARG A 451 15.84 5.06 22.46
CA ARG A 451 16.85 5.86 23.15
C ARG A 451 18.24 5.46 22.67
N ASN A 452 19.18 6.42 22.72
CA ASN A 452 20.58 6.14 22.48
C ASN A 452 21.21 5.56 23.76
N LEU A 453 21.64 4.29 23.70
CA LEU A 453 22.18 3.56 24.84
C LEU A 453 23.64 3.19 24.59
N LEU A 454 24.45 3.18 25.66
CA LEU A 454 25.79 2.61 25.62
C LEU A 454 25.67 1.09 25.68
N VAL A 455 26.17 0.40 24.66
CA VAL A 455 26.09 -1.07 24.52
C VAL A 455 27.49 -1.67 24.58
N ALA A 456 27.64 -2.75 25.32
CA ALA A 456 28.84 -3.61 25.32
C ALA A 456 28.55 -4.93 24.60
N PHE A 457 29.36 -5.25 23.60
CA PHE A 457 29.27 -6.51 22.85
C PHE A 457 30.26 -7.51 23.47
N MET A 458 29.77 -8.35 24.37
CA MET A 458 30.59 -9.36 25.04
C MET A 458 29.71 -10.47 25.58
N PRO A 459 30.24 -11.73 25.75
CA PRO A 459 29.55 -12.74 26.53
C PRO A 459 29.55 -12.35 28.01
N TRP A 460 28.40 -12.57 28.67
CA TRP A 460 28.24 -12.27 30.11
C TRP A 460 27.76 -13.52 30.87
N GLU A 461 28.68 -14.37 31.29
CA GLU A 461 28.41 -15.58 32.10
C GLU A 461 27.24 -16.46 31.61
N GLY A 462 26.96 -16.44 30.31
CA GLY A 462 25.85 -17.16 29.68
C GLY A 462 24.46 -16.51 29.82
N HIS A 463 24.34 -15.40 30.55
CA HIS A 463 23.05 -14.74 30.76
C HIS A 463 22.52 -13.99 29.51
N ASN A 464 23.39 -13.75 28.54
CA ASN A 464 23.04 -13.15 27.25
C ASN A 464 23.14 -14.16 26.08
N TYR A 465 22.85 -15.45 26.36
CA TYR A 465 22.85 -16.52 25.37
C TYR A 465 21.72 -16.30 24.35
N GLU A 466 22.01 -16.50 23.06
CA GLU A 466 21.14 -16.23 21.91
C GLU A 466 20.70 -14.75 21.85
N ASP A 467 19.40 -14.48 21.92
CA ASP A 467 18.81 -13.14 21.80
C ASP A 467 18.60 -12.43 23.16
N ALA A 468 19.12 -13.02 24.27
CA ALA A 468 18.99 -12.43 25.58
C ALA A 468 19.85 -11.17 25.72
N ILE A 469 19.27 -10.12 26.31
CA ILE A 469 19.92 -8.83 26.56
C ILE A 469 19.93 -8.54 28.04
N ILE A 470 21.09 -8.16 28.59
CA ILE A 470 21.22 -7.71 29.97
C ILE A 470 21.11 -6.21 30.03
N LEU A 471 20.23 -5.71 30.86
CA LEU A 471 19.99 -4.27 31.07
C LEU A 471 20.58 -3.81 32.40
N ASN A 472 21.10 -2.58 32.41
CA ASN A 472 21.54 -1.93 33.64
C ASN A 472 20.32 -1.44 34.42
N GLN A 473 20.33 -1.56 35.74
CA GLN A 473 19.27 -1.10 36.65
C GLN A 473 18.98 0.40 36.52
N ARG A 474 19.97 1.21 36.17
CA ARG A 474 19.81 2.65 35.89
C ARG A 474 18.72 2.95 34.85
N LEU A 475 18.55 2.07 33.86
CA LEU A 475 17.53 2.26 32.83
C LEU A 475 16.10 2.22 33.42
N VAL A 476 15.93 1.47 34.50
CA VAL A 476 14.66 1.40 35.25
C VAL A 476 14.55 2.57 36.22
N GLU A 477 15.60 2.88 36.97
CA GLU A 477 15.61 3.97 37.97
C GLU A 477 15.39 5.36 37.36
N GLU A 478 15.92 5.62 36.16
CA GLU A 478 15.82 6.89 35.46
C GLU A 478 14.65 6.94 34.44
N ASP A 479 13.77 5.93 34.41
CA ASP A 479 12.64 5.82 33.46
C ASP A 479 13.04 5.97 31.98
N ILE A 480 14.22 5.45 31.58
CA ILE A 480 14.78 5.67 30.25
C ILE A 480 13.96 4.96 29.19
N LEU A 481 13.54 3.70 29.45
CA LEU A 481 12.75 2.87 28.52
C LEU A 481 11.28 2.72 28.96
N THR A 482 10.81 3.61 29.83
CA THR A 482 9.44 3.57 30.34
C THR A 482 8.44 3.96 29.26
N SER A 483 7.36 3.22 29.16
CA SER A 483 6.25 3.43 28.24
C SER A 483 4.91 3.38 28.98
N ILE A 484 3.89 3.98 28.37
CA ILE A 484 2.53 4.00 28.89
C ILE A 484 1.67 3.08 28.02
N HIS A 485 1.00 2.13 28.66
CA HIS A 485 0.01 1.25 28.03
C HIS A 485 -1.37 1.58 28.56
N ILE A 486 -2.32 1.69 27.65
CA ILE A 486 -3.71 2.04 27.96
C ILE A 486 -4.60 0.87 27.58
N GLU A 487 -5.25 0.27 28.55
CA GLU A 487 -6.26 -0.76 28.36
C GLU A 487 -7.64 -0.17 28.57
N GLU A 488 -8.60 -0.60 27.75
CA GLU A 488 -9.99 -0.18 27.85
C GLU A 488 -10.85 -1.39 28.16
N HIS A 489 -11.53 -1.33 29.29
CA HIS A 489 -12.50 -2.33 29.72
C HIS A 489 -13.89 -1.71 29.73
N GLU A 490 -14.80 -2.27 28.93
CA GLU A 490 -16.16 -1.81 28.83
C GLU A 490 -17.11 -2.88 29.38
N ILE A 491 -18.05 -2.47 30.21
CA ILE A 491 -19.11 -3.34 30.74
C ILE A 491 -20.45 -2.62 30.65
N ASP A 492 -21.44 -3.33 30.13
CA ASP A 492 -22.82 -2.85 30.04
C ASP A 492 -23.72 -3.62 31.02
N ALA A 493 -24.53 -2.90 31.79
CA ALA A 493 -25.62 -3.49 32.55
C ALA A 493 -26.84 -3.68 31.64
N ARG A 494 -27.33 -4.91 31.51
CA ARG A 494 -28.43 -5.28 30.61
C ARG A 494 -29.67 -5.71 31.38
N ASP A 495 -30.83 -5.49 30.79
CA ASP A 495 -32.08 -6.06 31.29
C ASP A 495 -32.15 -7.56 30.95
N THR A 496 -32.21 -8.41 31.96
CA THR A 496 -32.33 -9.86 31.80
C THR A 496 -33.73 -10.33 32.23
N LYS A 497 -34.08 -11.57 31.84
CA LYS A 497 -35.36 -12.20 32.30
C LYS A 497 -35.46 -12.40 33.82
N LEU A 498 -34.33 -12.36 34.52
CA LEU A 498 -34.24 -12.49 35.99
C LEU A 498 -34.23 -11.14 36.71
N GLY A 499 -34.24 -10.04 35.99
CA GLY A 499 -34.13 -8.68 36.48
C GLY A 499 -33.07 -7.86 35.78
N ALA A 500 -33.01 -6.56 36.01
CA ALA A 500 -31.96 -5.68 35.50
C ALA A 500 -30.61 -5.99 36.17
N GLU A 501 -29.55 -6.00 35.40
CA GLU A 501 -28.17 -6.05 35.92
C GLU A 501 -27.81 -4.69 36.51
N GLU A 502 -26.97 -4.65 37.51
CA GLU A 502 -26.50 -3.43 38.17
C GLU A 502 -24.98 -3.46 38.33
N ILE A 503 -24.35 -2.30 38.14
CA ILE A 503 -22.91 -2.12 38.39
C ILE A 503 -22.78 -1.75 39.87
N THR A 504 -22.25 -2.68 40.68
CA THR A 504 -22.12 -2.52 42.13
C THR A 504 -20.90 -3.23 42.67
N ARG A 505 -20.39 -2.80 43.83
CA ARG A 505 -19.39 -3.50 44.60
C ARG A 505 -19.94 -4.74 45.32
N GLU A 506 -21.22 -4.78 45.60
CA GLU A 506 -21.88 -5.88 46.29
C GLU A 506 -22.11 -7.06 45.37
N ILE A 507 -21.06 -7.85 45.12
CA ILE A 507 -21.10 -9.04 44.27
C ILE A 507 -21.17 -10.29 45.14
N PRO A 508 -22.23 -11.11 45.05
CA PRO A 508 -22.36 -12.33 45.86
C PRO A 508 -21.28 -13.35 45.44
N ASN A 509 -20.78 -14.11 46.45
CA ASN A 509 -19.79 -15.19 46.28
C ASN A 509 -18.40 -14.76 45.77
N VAL A 510 -18.02 -13.52 45.97
CA VAL A 510 -16.67 -13.01 45.67
C VAL A 510 -16.00 -12.57 46.97
N SER A 511 -14.72 -12.89 47.15
CA SER A 511 -13.98 -12.50 48.35
C SER A 511 -13.71 -10.99 48.40
N GLU A 512 -13.64 -10.40 49.58
CA GLU A 512 -13.33 -8.98 49.78
C GLU A 512 -11.95 -8.59 49.22
N ASP A 513 -10.99 -9.50 49.17
CA ASP A 513 -9.66 -9.26 48.60
C ASP A 513 -9.73 -8.93 47.11
N VAL A 514 -10.66 -9.53 46.37
CA VAL A 514 -10.88 -9.23 44.94
C VAL A 514 -11.62 -7.91 44.77
N LEU A 515 -12.44 -7.52 45.71
CA LEU A 515 -13.27 -6.31 45.68
C LEU A 515 -12.56 -5.07 46.25
N LYS A 516 -11.37 -5.22 46.84
CA LYS A 516 -10.66 -4.13 47.56
C LYS A 516 -10.38 -2.91 46.67
N ASP A 517 -10.21 -3.11 45.37
CA ASP A 517 -9.87 -2.09 44.41
C ASP A 517 -11.07 -1.47 43.69
N LEU A 518 -12.30 -1.86 44.09
CA LEU A 518 -13.53 -1.26 43.60
C LEU A 518 -14.02 -0.17 44.59
N ASP A 519 -14.54 0.92 44.00
CA ASP A 519 -15.26 1.95 44.76
C ASP A 519 -16.69 1.50 45.11
N ASP A 520 -17.45 2.33 45.86
CA ASP A 520 -18.84 2.02 46.26
C ASP A 520 -19.80 1.85 45.07
N ARG A 521 -19.41 2.33 43.88
CA ARG A 521 -20.17 2.19 42.64
C ARG A 521 -19.74 0.97 41.82
N GLY A 522 -18.81 0.16 42.31
CA GLY A 522 -18.29 -1.01 41.59
C GLY A 522 -17.30 -0.68 40.48
N ILE A 523 -16.73 0.52 40.45
CA ILE A 523 -15.75 0.96 39.48
C ILE A 523 -14.34 0.89 40.12
N VAL A 524 -13.34 0.50 39.33
CA VAL A 524 -11.96 0.43 39.80
C VAL A 524 -11.47 1.82 40.21
N ARG A 525 -10.89 1.90 41.42
CA ARG A 525 -10.34 3.15 41.95
C ARG A 525 -9.03 3.56 41.26
N ILE A 526 -8.74 4.85 41.24
CA ILE A 526 -7.44 5.37 40.74
C ILE A 526 -6.32 4.88 41.68
N GLY A 527 -5.25 4.33 41.10
CA GLY A 527 -4.11 3.77 41.82
C GLY A 527 -4.30 2.32 42.28
N ALA A 528 -5.31 1.65 41.77
CA ALA A 528 -5.47 0.21 41.95
C ALA A 528 -4.38 -0.56 41.20
N ASP A 529 -3.94 -1.68 41.74
CA ASP A 529 -3.10 -2.64 41.02
C ASP A 529 -3.97 -3.39 40.00
N VAL A 530 -3.53 -3.42 38.73
CA VAL A 530 -4.25 -4.06 37.63
C VAL A 530 -3.42 -5.21 37.05
#